data_161fea6dce91e47673e6d46d9fa39da3
#
_entry.id   161fea6dce91e47673e6d46d9fa39da3
#
_cell.length_a   1.000
_cell.length_b   1.000
_cell.length_c   1.000
_cell.angle_alpha   90.00
_cell.angle_beta   90.00
_cell.angle_gamma   90.00
#
_symmetry.space_group_name_H-M   'P 1'
#
loop_
_entity.id
_entity.type
_entity.pdbx_description
1 polymer ?
#
loop_
_entity_poly.entity_id
_entity_poly.type
_entity_poly.pdbx_seq_one_letter_code
_entity_poly.pdbx_strand_id
1 'polypeptide(L)'
;MTAYQLLHRVARVKSGETVLVHGAAGRVGTAVLELGALAGVRVYGTGSARDRARVERLGGVAIDYRNDDFVARLRELPGKGVDVALDGIGGVVSLRSFRALRPGGRLVVFGNYNTLAGGRKSWRGWMEWYPAAAAVWLCGLLSPRRRVFSYLIDKFRARNPEWFREDFRALLDLLRAEKIHPVVAERLPLTEARRAHELLEGSAATGNSCSCLKLSRTLAGMREVRGGRGGGSCRRHARLTLASGA
;
A
#
# COMPACT_ATOMS: atom_id res chain seq x y z
N MET A 1 0.62 -1.49 -6.33
CA MET A 1 -0.67 -0.96 -6.77
C MET A 1 -1.16 0.18 -5.86
N THR A 2 -1.53 -0.09 -4.58
CA THR A 2 -2.07 0.94 -3.67
C THR A 2 -1.23 2.21 -3.64
N ALA A 3 0.08 2.13 -3.38
CA ALA A 3 0.96 3.30 -3.32
C ALA A 3 0.97 4.10 -4.63
N TYR A 4 1.00 3.43 -5.78
CA TYR A 4 0.95 4.07 -7.09
C TYR A 4 -0.34 4.86 -7.28
N GLN A 5 -1.49 4.24 -6.98
CA GLN A 5 -2.79 4.91 -7.10
C GLN A 5 -2.97 6.05 -6.11
N LEU A 6 -2.49 5.90 -4.87
CA LEU A 6 -2.48 6.98 -3.89
C LEU A 6 -1.74 8.21 -4.40
N LEU A 7 -0.54 8.03 -4.96
CA LEU A 7 0.28 9.13 -5.46
C LEU A 7 -0.28 9.72 -6.75
N HIS A 8 -0.56 8.89 -7.76
CA HIS A 8 -0.82 9.37 -9.12
C HIS A 8 -2.30 9.58 -9.44
N ARG A 9 -3.21 8.73 -8.92
CA ARG A 9 -4.64 8.82 -9.26
C ARG A 9 -5.44 9.65 -8.26
N VAL A 10 -5.16 9.49 -6.96
CA VAL A 10 -5.95 10.15 -5.90
C VAL A 10 -5.32 11.46 -5.48
N ALA A 11 -4.10 11.43 -4.98
CA ALA A 11 -3.40 12.63 -4.56
C ALA A 11 -2.92 13.46 -5.77
N ARG A 12 -2.63 12.86 -6.91
CA ARG A 12 -2.12 13.52 -8.12
C ARG A 12 -0.93 14.40 -7.79
N VAL A 13 0.08 13.78 -7.20
CA VAL A 13 1.30 14.49 -6.77
C VAL A 13 2.04 15.11 -7.95
N LYS A 14 2.66 16.24 -7.68
CA LYS A 14 3.51 16.97 -8.64
C LYS A 14 4.95 16.98 -8.12
N SER A 15 5.91 16.99 -9.03
CA SER A 15 7.32 17.16 -8.67
C SER A 15 7.52 18.41 -7.82
N GLY A 16 8.36 18.30 -6.79
CA GLY A 16 8.62 19.34 -5.81
C GLY A 16 7.64 19.39 -4.63
N GLU A 17 6.52 18.65 -4.68
CA GLU A 17 5.60 18.56 -3.53
C GLU A 17 6.18 17.73 -2.39
N THR A 18 5.64 17.97 -1.19
CA THR A 18 5.97 17.26 0.04
C THR A 18 4.84 16.31 0.42
N VAL A 19 5.18 15.06 0.76
CA VAL A 19 4.24 14.00 1.09
C VAL A 19 4.55 13.46 2.48
N LEU A 20 3.53 13.39 3.34
CA LEU A 20 3.59 12.64 4.60
C LEU A 20 2.99 11.25 4.38
N VAL A 21 3.64 10.20 4.86
CA VAL A 21 3.09 8.85 4.91
C VAL A 21 3.26 8.24 6.29
N HIS A 22 2.20 7.70 6.85
CA HIS A 22 2.25 6.98 8.11
C HIS A 22 2.62 5.52 7.91
N GLY A 23 3.44 4.97 8.83
CA GLY A 23 3.95 3.62 8.73
C GLY A 23 4.89 3.42 7.53
N ALA A 24 5.84 4.34 7.37
CA ALA A 24 6.72 4.42 6.20
C ALA A 24 7.57 3.17 5.95
N ALA A 25 7.91 2.41 7.00
CA ALA A 25 8.63 1.14 6.87
C ALA A 25 7.73 -0.05 6.50
N GLY A 26 6.41 0.14 6.49
CA GLY A 26 5.42 -0.87 6.10
C GLY A 26 5.34 -1.04 4.57
N ARG A 27 4.50 -1.99 4.13
CA ARG A 27 4.37 -2.37 2.71
C ARG A 27 3.97 -1.22 1.79
N VAL A 28 2.96 -0.43 2.18
CA VAL A 28 2.52 0.72 1.39
C VAL A 28 3.52 1.85 1.52
N GLY A 29 4.04 2.08 2.74
CA GLY A 29 4.99 3.15 3.03
C GLY A 29 6.29 3.03 2.23
N THR A 30 6.91 1.86 2.20
CA THR A 30 8.14 1.63 1.41
C THR A 30 7.92 1.85 -0.08
N ALA A 31 6.77 1.41 -0.61
CA ALA A 31 6.42 1.66 -2.00
C ALA A 31 6.11 3.15 -2.27
N VAL A 32 5.54 3.88 -1.30
CA VAL A 32 5.34 5.34 -1.41
C VAL A 32 6.69 6.07 -1.42
N LEU A 33 7.65 5.64 -0.61
CA LEU A 33 9.00 6.22 -0.60
C LEU A 33 9.67 6.06 -1.97
N GLU A 34 9.68 4.86 -2.50
CA GLU A 34 10.34 4.52 -3.76
C GLU A 34 9.68 5.21 -4.96
N LEU A 35 8.35 5.09 -5.09
CA LEU A 35 7.59 5.75 -6.15
C LEU A 35 7.57 7.27 -6.01
N GLY A 36 7.60 7.79 -4.78
CA GLY A 36 7.68 9.21 -4.50
C GLY A 36 9.00 9.82 -4.96
N ALA A 37 10.12 9.12 -4.72
CA ALA A 37 11.42 9.53 -5.25
C ALA A 37 11.41 9.61 -6.79
N LEU A 38 10.81 8.64 -7.47
CA LEU A 38 10.65 8.66 -8.93
C LEU A 38 9.73 9.80 -9.41
N ALA A 39 8.73 10.16 -8.62
CA ALA A 39 7.84 11.29 -8.92
C ALA A 39 8.44 12.66 -8.59
N GLY A 40 9.65 12.71 -8.03
CA GLY A 40 10.31 13.95 -7.64
C GLY A 40 9.66 14.65 -6.44
N VAL A 41 8.97 13.89 -5.56
CA VAL A 41 8.38 14.43 -4.33
C VAL A 41 9.24 14.11 -3.11
N ARG A 42 9.22 15.00 -2.12
CA ARG A 42 9.91 14.78 -0.86
C ARG A 42 8.98 14.08 0.12
N VAL A 43 9.33 12.86 0.53
CA VAL A 43 8.49 12.03 1.40
C VAL A 43 8.98 12.10 2.85
N TYR A 44 8.09 12.47 3.76
CA TYR A 44 8.25 12.40 5.21
C TYR A 44 7.52 11.15 5.70
N GLY A 45 8.23 10.28 6.37
CA GLY A 45 7.69 9.00 6.79
C GLY A 45 7.66 8.82 8.30
N THR A 46 6.48 8.62 8.90
CA THR A 46 6.44 8.24 10.31
C THR A 46 6.75 6.76 10.50
N GLY A 47 7.58 6.45 11.46
CA GLY A 47 7.97 5.11 11.85
C GLY A 47 8.47 5.08 13.28
N SER A 48 8.97 3.96 13.77
CA SER A 48 9.72 3.89 15.01
C SER A 48 11.20 4.21 14.77
N ALA A 49 11.97 4.47 15.83
CA ALA A 49 13.40 4.75 15.72
C ALA A 49 14.17 3.67 14.93
N ARG A 50 13.81 2.39 15.10
CA ARG A 50 14.39 1.27 14.35
C ARG A 50 14.15 1.31 12.84
N ASP A 51 13.11 2.03 12.41
CA ASP A 51 12.71 2.12 11.01
C ASP A 51 13.45 3.24 10.26
N ARG A 52 14.12 4.14 10.99
CA ARG A 52 14.80 5.33 10.48
C ARG A 52 15.73 5.00 9.31
N ALA A 53 16.69 4.11 9.53
CA ALA A 53 17.69 3.77 8.51
C ALA A 53 17.07 3.23 7.21
N ARG A 54 15.93 2.53 7.30
CA ARG A 54 15.19 2.03 6.14
C ARG A 54 14.52 3.17 5.38
N VAL A 55 13.84 4.07 6.08
CA VAL A 55 13.15 5.22 5.47
C VAL A 55 14.16 6.11 4.75
N GLU A 56 15.28 6.41 5.38
CA GLU A 56 16.35 7.25 4.84
C GLU A 56 17.04 6.60 3.63
N ARG A 57 17.27 5.28 3.66
CA ARG A 57 17.82 4.52 2.52
C ARG A 57 16.91 4.58 1.29
N LEU A 58 15.60 4.66 1.49
CA LEU A 58 14.62 4.82 0.41
C LEU A 58 14.38 6.30 0.02
N GLY A 59 15.25 7.22 0.47
CA GLY A 59 15.18 8.64 0.11
C GLY A 59 14.16 9.45 0.90
N GLY A 60 13.56 8.91 1.95
CA GLY A 60 12.60 9.61 2.79
C GLY A 60 13.24 10.30 4.00
N VAL A 61 12.50 11.19 4.63
CA VAL A 61 12.83 11.81 5.91
C VAL A 61 12.06 11.10 7.01
N ALA A 62 12.77 10.44 7.92
CA ALA A 62 12.14 9.70 9.01
C ALA A 62 11.69 10.61 10.15
N ILE A 63 10.49 10.36 10.67
CA ILE A 63 9.93 10.99 11.86
C ILE A 63 9.56 9.89 12.84
N ASP A 64 10.14 9.92 14.05
CA ASP A 64 9.82 8.94 15.09
C ASP A 64 8.51 9.34 15.79
N TYR A 65 7.41 8.65 15.46
CA TYR A 65 6.09 8.97 16.02
C TYR A 65 5.97 8.79 17.54
N ARG A 66 6.95 8.14 18.19
CA ARG A 66 6.96 7.94 19.65
C ARG A 66 7.57 9.12 20.40
N ASN A 67 8.57 9.76 19.80
CA ASN A 67 9.36 10.80 20.43
C ASN A 67 9.14 12.18 19.80
N ASP A 68 8.66 12.23 18.56
CA ASP A 68 8.47 13.47 17.80
C ASP A 68 6.99 13.80 17.63
N ASP A 69 6.62 15.07 17.77
CA ASP A 69 5.37 15.58 17.26
C ASP A 69 5.50 15.87 15.76
N PHE A 70 5.02 14.94 14.93
CA PHE A 70 5.12 15.08 13.48
C PHE A 70 4.40 16.33 12.96
N VAL A 71 3.34 16.82 13.63
CA VAL A 71 2.61 18.03 13.21
C VAL A 71 3.49 19.27 13.43
N ALA A 72 4.08 19.37 14.60
CA ALA A 72 5.00 20.48 14.93
C ALA A 72 6.16 20.50 13.94
N ARG A 73 6.83 19.35 13.76
CA ARG A 73 7.97 19.20 12.86
C ARG A 73 7.67 19.53 11.39
N LEU A 74 6.50 19.15 10.90
CA LEU A 74 6.11 19.45 9.53
C LEU A 74 5.67 20.91 9.35
N ARG A 75 5.22 21.58 10.40
CA ARG A 75 4.91 23.02 10.37
C ARG A 75 6.14 23.93 10.32
N GLU A 76 7.31 23.41 10.68
CA GLU A 76 8.59 24.12 10.53
C GLU A 76 9.07 24.19 9.07
N LEU A 77 8.48 23.37 8.19
CA LEU A 77 8.79 23.41 6.76
C LEU A 77 8.40 24.76 6.13
N PRO A 78 9.09 25.20 5.06
CA PRO A 78 8.84 26.50 4.42
C PRO A 78 7.38 26.76 4.06
N GLY A 79 6.60 25.72 3.73
CA GLY A 79 5.15 25.82 3.44
C GLY A 79 4.24 25.74 4.67
N LYS A 80 4.81 25.69 5.89
CA LYS A 80 4.08 25.47 7.16
C LYS A 80 3.21 24.21 7.12
N GLY A 81 3.72 23.15 6.53
CA GLY A 81 3.05 21.85 6.39
C GLY A 81 3.39 21.13 5.09
N VAL A 82 2.72 20.02 4.86
CA VAL A 82 2.90 19.18 3.65
C VAL A 82 1.78 19.39 2.64
N ASP A 83 2.07 19.07 1.38
CA ASP A 83 1.09 19.09 0.27
C ASP A 83 0.10 17.95 0.37
N VAL A 84 0.59 16.79 0.73
CA VAL A 84 -0.17 15.53 0.78
C VAL A 84 0.10 14.81 2.08
N ALA A 85 -0.95 14.29 2.69
CA ALA A 85 -0.84 13.32 3.78
C ALA A 85 -1.55 12.03 3.37
N LEU A 86 -0.84 10.91 3.48
CA LEU A 86 -1.34 9.56 3.21
C LEU A 86 -1.51 8.83 4.53
N ASP A 87 -2.76 8.59 4.94
CA ASP A 87 -3.09 8.03 6.24
C ASP A 87 -3.77 6.66 6.11
N GLY A 88 -3.06 5.63 6.58
CA GLY A 88 -3.57 4.26 6.71
C GLY A 88 -3.95 3.88 8.15
N ILE A 89 -3.76 4.80 9.13
CA ILE A 89 -3.96 4.53 10.54
C ILE A 89 -5.37 4.89 10.97
N GLY A 90 -5.83 6.09 10.58
CA GLY A 90 -7.17 6.55 10.89
C GLY A 90 -7.32 7.20 12.27
N GLY A 91 -8.54 7.59 12.60
CA GLY A 91 -8.89 8.16 13.91
C GLY A 91 -8.23 9.51 14.17
N VAL A 92 -7.71 9.70 15.39
CA VAL A 92 -7.03 10.94 15.81
C VAL A 92 -5.82 11.26 14.93
N VAL A 93 -5.16 10.23 14.37
CA VAL A 93 -4.01 10.44 13.46
C VAL A 93 -4.46 11.15 12.20
N SER A 94 -5.62 10.84 11.65
CA SER A 94 -6.18 11.57 10.49
C SER A 94 -6.40 13.05 10.78
N LEU A 95 -6.92 13.40 11.97
CA LEU A 95 -7.09 14.80 12.38
C LEU A 95 -5.74 15.54 12.49
N ARG A 96 -4.76 14.88 13.09
CA ARG A 96 -3.41 15.43 13.19
C ARG A 96 -2.78 15.59 11.80
N SER A 97 -2.98 14.61 10.90
CA SER A 97 -2.51 14.67 9.51
C SER A 97 -3.17 15.82 8.73
N PHE A 98 -4.47 16.05 8.96
CA PHE A 98 -5.16 17.20 8.37
C PHE A 98 -4.59 18.53 8.87
N ARG A 99 -4.20 18.62 10.15
CA ARG A 99 -3.55 19.80 10.73
C ARG A 99 -2.14 20.02 10.18
N ALA A 100 -1.44 18.96 9.78
CA ALA A 100 -0.11 19.03 9.18
C ALA A 100 -0.12 19.46 7.70
N LEU A 101 -1.29 19.57 7.06
CA LEU A 101 -1.40 20.06 5.69
C LEU A 101 -1.20 21.57 5.62
N ARG A 102 -0.47 22.01 4.59
CA ARG A 102 -0.44 23.44 4.20
C ARG A 102 -1.76 23.87 3.55
N PRO A 103 -2.03 25.17 3.38
CA PRO A 103 -3.13 25.64 2.53
C PRO A 103 -2.99 25.09 1.10
N GLY A 104 -4.06 24.53 0.55
CA GLY A 104 -4.04 23.83 -0.74
C GLY A 104 -3.71 22.33 -0.65
N GLY A 105 -3.30 21.87 0.53
CA GLY A 105 -2.96 20.46 0.77
C GLY A 105 -4.16 19.53 0.78
N ARG A 106 -3.86 18.23 0.69
CA ARG A 106 -4.87 17.16 0.60
C ARG A 106 -4.51 15.94 1.46
N LEU A 107 -5.49 15.46 2.22
CA LEU A 107 -5.41 14.24 2.99
C LEU A 107 -6.06 13.10 2.20
N VAL A 108 -5.36 11.97 2.10
CA VAL A 108 -5.93 10.73 1.56
C VAL A 108 -5.96 9.67 2.66
N VAL A 109 -7.16 9.31 3.09
CA VAL A 109 -7.37 8.23 4.07
C VAL A 109 -7.56 6.93 3.31
N PHE A 110 -6.69 5.93 3.53
CA PHE A 110 -6.73 4.65 2.82
C PHE A 110 -6.79 3.43 3.75
N GLY A 111 -6.89 3.65 5.06
CA GLY A 111 -6.97 2.58 6.04
C GLY A 111 -7.52 3.06 7.39
N ASN A 112 -7.68 2.09 8.27
CA ASN A 112 -8.21 2.28 9.62
C ASN A 112 -7.53 1.33 10.62
N TYR A 113 -6.21 1.26 10.55
CA TYR A 113 -5.43 0.31 11.36
C TYR A 113 -5.71 0.43 12.87
N ASN A 114 -6.07 1.64 13.35
CA ASN A 114 -6.46 1.88 14.74
C ASN A 114 -7.69 1.09 15.21
N THR A 115 -8.52 0.57 14.28
CA THR A 115 -9.67 -0.25 14.65
C THR A 115 -9.30 -1.71 14.94
N LEU A 116 -8.02 -2.06 14.74
CA LEU A 116 -7.49 -3.40 14.95
C LEU A 116 -6.59 -3.39 16.20
N ALA A 117 -7.00 -4.10 17.24
CA ALA A 117 -6.17 -4.38 18.40
C ALA A 117 -5.62 -5.81 18.29
N GLY A 118 -4.30 -5.97 18.16
CA GLY A 118 -3.67 -7.28 17.98
C GLY A 118 -4.21 -8.09 16.78
N GLY A 119 -4.50 -7.42 15.66
CA GLY A 119 -5.06 -8.06 14.46
C GLY A 119 -6.57 -8.35 14.51
N ARG A 120 -7.24 -8.08 15.62
CA ARG A 120 -8.69 -8.32 15.81
C ARG A 120 -9.46 -7.00 15.85
N LYS A 121 -10.70 -7.01 15.34
CA LYS A 121 -11.59 -5.83 15.42
C LYS A 121 -11.84 -5.44 16.89
N SER A 122 -11.54 -4.20 17.24
CA SER A 122 -11.72 -3.65 18.58
C SER A 122 -12.94 -2.74 18.62
N TRP A 123 -13.93 -3.04 19.47
CA TRP A 123 -15.10 -2.19 19.70
C TRP A 123 -14.68 -0.78 20.16
N ARG A 124 -13.74 -0.68 21.09
CA ARG A 124 -13.21 0.61 21.55
C ARG A 124 -12.55 1.40 20.42
N GLY A 125 -11.77 0.74 19.57
CA GLY A 125 -11.18 1.36 18.40
C GLY A 125 -12.22 1.93 17.44
N TRP A 126 -13.36 1.26 17.26
CA TRP A 126 -14.47 1.76 16.45
C TRP A 126 -15.14 2.99 17.08
N MET A 127 -15.39 2.97 18.40
CA MET A 127 -15.98 4.09 19.12
C MET A 127 -15.14 5.37 19.04
N GLU A 128 -13.82 5.23 19.06
CA GLU A 128 -12.90 6.36 18.91
C GLU A 128 -12.74 6.80 17.45
N TRP A 129 -12.84 5.85 16.51
CA TRP A 129 -12.64 6.09 15.10
C TRP A 129 -13.77 6.93 14.47
N TYR A 130 -15.04 6.60 14.74
CA TYR A 130 -16.17 7.28 14.12
C TYR A 130 -16.20 8.79 14.34
N PRO A 131 -16.11 9.31 15.58
CA PRO A 131 -16.13 10.75 15.80
C PRO A 131 -14.91 11.45 15.17
N ALA A 132 -13.74 10.82 15.20
CA ALA A 132 -12.56 11.37 14.58
C ALA A 132 -12.68 11.39 13.04
N ALA A 133 -13.23 10.33 12.44
CA ALA A 133 -13.49 10.28 11.01
C ALA A 133 -14.52 11.35 10.61
N ALA A 134 -15.64 11.48 11.33
CA ALA A 134 -16.63 12.51 11.09
C ALA A 134 -16.03 13.92 11.20
N ALA A 135 -15.20 14.16 12.22
CA ALA A 135 -14.50 15.44 12.37
C ALA A 135 -13.55 15.75 11.21
N VAL A 136 -12.80 14.77 10.71
CA VAL A 136 -11.92 14.94 9.53
C VAL A 136 -12.72 15.34 8.29
N TRP A 137 -13.84 14.65 8.05
CA TRP A 137 -14.70 14.98 6.91
C TRP A 137 -15.35 16.35 7.05
N LEU A 138 -15.81 16.70 8.24
CA LEU A 138 -16.35 18.01 8.55
C LEU A 138 -15.29 19.10 8.37
N CYS A 139 -14.07 18.90 8.88
CA CYS A 139 -12.95 19.80 8.64
C CYS A 139 -12.64 19.97 7.15
N GLY A 140 -12.68 18.88 6.38
CA GLY A 140 -12.50 18.91 4.93
C GLY A 140 -13.60 19.68 4.20
N LEU A 141 -14.85 19.54 4.63
CA LEU A 141 -16.01 20.24 4.07
C LEU A 141 -15.98 21.74 4.39
N LEU A 142 -15.64 22.08 5.63
CA LEU A 142 -15.57 23.47 6.10
C LEU A 142 -14.31 24.21 5.67
N SER A 143 -13.28 23.48 5.22
CA SER A 143 -12.02 24.11 4.80
C SER A 143 -12.03 24.46 3.31
N PRO A 144 -12.02 25.75 2.93
CA PRO A 144 -11.98 26.12 1.51
C PRO A 144 -10.64 25.79 0.83
N ARG A 145 -9.60 25.53 1.63
CA ARG A 145 -8.22 25.39 1.14
C ARG A 145 -7.59 24.01 1.39
N ARG A 146 -8.30 23.07 2.01
CA ARG A 146 -7.77 21.71 2.25
C ARG A 146 -8.81 20.68 1.84
N ARG A 147 -8.38 19.59 1.25
CA ARG A 147 -9.28 18.55 0.74
C ARG A 147 -9.04 17.23 1.46
N VAL A 148 -10.10 16.44 1.61
CA VAL A 148 -10.04 15.08 2.15
C VAL A 148 -10.56 14.13 1.10
N PHE A 149 -9.83 13.04 0.88
CA PHE A 149 -10.20 11.95 -0.01
C PHE A 149 -10.17 10.64 0.75
N SER A 150 -11.03 9.70 0.37
CA SER A 150 -10.92 8.30 0.78
C SER A 150 -10.47 7.44 -0.39
N TYR A 151 -9.66 6.44 -0.11
CA TYR A 151 -9.24 5.45 -1.08
C TYR A 151 -9.50 4.04 -0.53
N LEU A 152 -10.31 3.26 -1.27
CA LEU A 152 -10.58 1.85 -1.03
C LEU A 152 -10.31 1.12 -2.34
N ILE A 153 -9.32 0.25 -2.36
CA ILE A 153 -8.85 -0.41 -3.59
C ILE A 153 -9.96 -1.14 -4.34
N ASP A 154 -10.85 -1.83 -3.64
CA ASP A 154 -11.94 -2.58 -4.26
C ASP A 154 -12.95 -1.68 -4.95
N LYS A 155 -13.37 -0.60 -4.27
CA LYS A 155 -14.27 0.41 -4.84
C LYS A 155 -13.61 1.17 -5.99
N PHE A 156 -12.33 1.48 -5.85
CA PHE A 156 -11.57 2.20 -6.88
C PHE A 156 -11.42 1.35 -8.14
N ARG A 157 -11.09 0.06 -7.99
CA ARG A 157 -11.01 -0.92 -9.08
C ARG A 157 -12.35 -1.14 -9.75
N ALA A 158 -13.44 -1.26 -8.98
CA ALA A 158 -14.78 -1.46 -9.52
C ALA A 158 -15.26 -0.26 -10.37
N ARG A 159 -14.92 0.96 -9.93
CA ARG A 159 -15.29 2.20 -10.64
C ARG A 159 -14.41 2.49 -11.85
N ASN A 160 -13.15 2.10 -11.82
CA ASN A 160 -12.14 2.45 -12.81
C ASN A 160 -11.29 1.21 -13.20
N PRO A 161 -11.88 0.17 -13.81
CA PRO A 161 -11.18 -1.07 -14.15
C PRO A 161 -10.02 -0.84 -15.15
N GLU A 162 -10.17 0.15 -16.03
CA GLU A 162 -9.13 0.50 -17.01
C GLU A 162 -7.89 1.07 -16.32
N TRP A 163 -8.08 2.00 -15.37
CA TRP A 163 -6.97 2.56 -14.61
C TRP A 163 -6.20 1.49 -13.85
N PHE A 164 -6.91 0.48 -13.35
CA PHE A 164 -6.24 -0.61 -12.65
C PHE A 164 -5.29 -1.39 -13.59
N ARG A 165 -5.70 -1.61 -14.84
CA ARG A 165 -4.86 -2.27 -15.85
C ARG A 165 -3.68 -1.40 -16.29
N GLU A 166 -3.92 -0.11 -16.53
CA GLU A 166 -2.90 0.86 -16.88
C GLU A 166 -1.83 0.96 -15.79
N ASP A 167 -2.26 1.16 -14.53
CA ASP A 167 -1.38 1.30 -13.38
C ASP A 167 -0.56 0.03 -13.15
N PHE A 168 -1.16 -1.14 -13.36
CA PHE A 168 -0.46 -2.41 -13.26
C PHE A 168 0.62 -2.55 -14.34
N ARG A 169 0.31 -2.17 -15.58
CA ARG A 169 1.29 -2.16 -16.66
C ARG A 169 2.44 -1.19 -16.35
N ALA A 170 2.12 0.03 -15.94
CA ALA A 170 3.13 1.01 -15.56
C ALA A 170 4.08 0.50 -14.46
N LEU A 171 3.53 -0.17 -13.44
CA LEU A 171 4.35 -0.78 -12.38
C LEU A 171 5.24 -1.93 -12.91
N LEU A 172 4.74 -2.75 -13.83
CA LEU A 172 5.54 -3.80 -14.46
C LEU A 172 6.67 -3.21 -15.30
N ASP A 173 6.41 -2.12 -16.02
CA ASP A 173 7.42 -1.45 -16.83
C ASP A 173 8.48 -0.79 -15.95
N LEU A 174 8.11 -0.17 -14.83
CA LEU A 174 9.06 0.33 -13.83
C LEU A 174 9.92 -0.80 -13.24
N LEU A 175 9.31 -1.96 -12.98
CA LEU A 175 10.03 -3.13 -12.45
C LEU A 175 11.00 -3.70 -13.48
N ARG A 176 10.58 -3.82 -14.75
CA ARG A 176 11.43 -4.29 -15.86
C ARG A 176 12.61 -3.34 -16.14
N ALA A 177 12.37 -2.05 -15.99
CA ALA A 177 13.38 -1.00 -16.12
C ALA A 177 14.25 -0.85 -14.87
N GLU A 178 14.13 -1.73 -13.90
CA GLU A 178 14.86 -1.71 -12.62
C GLU A 178 14.78 -0.37 -11.87
N LYS A 179 13.68 0.39 -12.08
CA LYS A 179 13.44 1.67 -11.42
C LYS A 179 12.80 1.52 -10.05
N ILE A 180 12.20 0.37 -9.76
CA ILE A 180 11.64 0.02 -8.46
C ILE A 180 12.14 -1.34 -8.01
N HIS A 181 12.42 -1.46 -6.70
CA HIS A 181 13.00 -2.66 -6.08
C HIS A 181 12.12 -3.09 -4.90
N PRO A 182 10.97 -3.75 -5.16
CA PRO A 182 10.06 -4.15 -4.10
C PRO A 182 10.77 -5.05 -3.08
N VAL A 183 10.70 -4.66 -1.81
CA VAL A 183 11.33 -5.43 -0.74
C VAL A 183 10.53 -6.71 -0.51
N VAL A 184 11.12 -7.85 -0.85
CA VAL A 184 10.58 -9.19 -0.55
C VAL A 184 11.27 -9.68 0.72
N ALA A 185 10.53 -9.76 1.82
CA ALA A 185 11.09 -10.20 3.10
C ALA A 185 11.40 -11.70 3.10
N GLU A 186 10.47 -12.51 2.59
CA GLU A 186 10.62 -13.96 2.54
C GLU A 186 9.79 -14.55 1.38
N ARG A 187 10.30 -15.60 0.76
CA ARG A 187 9.59 -16.38 -0.27
C ARG A 187 9.21 -17.72 0.33
N LEU A 188 7.92 -17.92 0.53
CA LEU A 188 7.36 -19.13 1.12
C LEU A 188 6.61 -19.93 0.08
N PRO A 189 6.65 -21.27 0.12
CA PRO A 189 5.77 -22.11 -0.67
C PRO A 189 4.31 -21.91 -0.20
N LEU A 190 3.35 -22.12 -1.10
CA LEU A 190 1.93 -21.93 -0.76
C LEU A 190 1.46 -22.84 0.39
N THR A 191 2.10 -23.98 0.55
CA THR A 191 1.85 -24.94 1.65
C THR A 191 2.18 -24.36 3.03
N GLU A 192 3.00 -23.32 3.09
CA GLU A 192 3.37 -22.58 4.31
C GLU A 192 2.60 -21.27 4.49
N ALA A 193 1.44 -21.13 3.87
CA ALA A 193 0.61 -19.91 3.96
C ALA A 193 0.28 -19.55 5.42
N ARG A 194 0.08 -20.54 6.29
CA ARG A 194 -0.12 -20.32 7.73
C ARG A 194 1.07 -19.57 8.35
N ARG A 195 2.30 -20.03 8.09
CA ARG A 195 3.53 -19.35 8.57
C ARG A 195 3.64 -17.93 8.04
N ALA A 196 3.24 -17.69 6.78
CA ALA A 196 3.20 -16.34 6.23
C ALA A 196 2.26 -15.42 7.02
N HIS A 197 1.10 -15.91 7.44
CA HIS A 197 0.16 -15.16 8.28
C HIS A 197 0.73 -14.89 9.68
N GLU A 198 1.31 -15.89 10.32
CA GLU A 198 1.94 -15.76 11.64
C GLU A 198 3.07 -14.71 11.63
N LEU A 199 3.91 -14.69 10.58
CA LEU A 199 4.94 -13.67 10.40
C LEU A 199 4.37 -12.25 10.23
N LEU A 200 3.22 -12.14 9.55
CA LEU A 200 2.53 -10.87 9.36
C LEU A 200 1.92 -10.35 10.66
N GLU A 201 1.29 -11.22 11.43
CA GLU A 201 0.65 -10.88 12.71
C GLU A 201 1.69 -10.54 13.78
N GLY A 202 2.82 -11.24 13.80
CA GLY A 202 3.92 -11.01 14.73
C GLY A 202 4.70 -9.72 14.51
N SER A 203 4.35 -8.90 13.51
CA SER A 203 5.09 -7.68 13.12
C SER A 203 6.59 -7.91 12.87
N ALA A 204 7.02 -9.16 12.75
CA ALA A 204 8.41 -9.53 12.49
C ALA A 204 8.80 -9.39 11.02
N ALA A 205 7.82 -9.45 10.12
CA ALA A 205 8.04 -9.31 8.70
C ALA A 205 8.12 -7.82 8.29
N THR A 206 9.32 -7.32 8.22
CA THR A 206 9.62 -6.03 7.59
C THR A 206 9.70 -6.22 6.07
N GLY A 207 8.62 -5.96 5.36
CA GLY A 207 8.55 -6.12 3.89
C GLY A 207 7.34 -6.92 3.44
N ASN A 208 7.27 -7.22 2.14
CA ASN A 208 6.22 -8.06 1.57
C ASN A 208 6.59 -9.53 1.68
N SER A 209 5.79 -10.34 2.42
CA SER A 209 5.86 -11.80 2.30
C SER A 209 5.21 -12.20 0.98
N CYS A 210 5.97 -12.85 0.11
CA CYS A 210 5.47 -13.35 -1.16
C CYS A 210 5.33 -14.87 -1.08
N SER A 211 4.10 -15.38 -1.20
CA SER A 211 3.86 -16.81 -1.38
C SER A 211 4.03 -17.15 -2.85
N CYS A 212 5.05 -17.94 -3.18
CA CYS A 212 5.25 -18.43 -4.54
C CYS A 212 4.71 -19.86 -4.66
N LEU A 213 3.86 -20.12 -5.65
CA LEU A 213 3.64 -21.46 -6.15
C LEU A 213 4.95 -21.93 -6.78
N LYS A 214 5.76 -22.71 -6.07
CA LYS A 214 6.72 -23.59 -6.75
C LYS A 214 5.90 -24.70 -7.40
N LEU A 215 5.64 -24.58 -8.71
CA LEU A 215 5.41 -25.78 -9.51
C LEU A 215 6.69 -26.61 -9.36
N SER A 216 6.61 -27.68 -8.56
CA SER A 216 7.68 -28.67 -8.53
C SER A 216 7.79 -29.22 -9.96
N ARG A 217 8.98 -29.22 -10.50
CA ARG A 217 9.33 -29.86 -11.79
C ARG A 217 9.18 -31.39 -11.73
N THR A 218 8.19 -31.93 -11.06
CA THR A 218 7.90 -33.37 -11.00
C THR A 218 7.09 -33.86 -12.22
N LEU A 219 6.88 -32.96 -13.22
CA LEU A 219 6.39 -33.40 -14.55
C LEU A 219 7.52 -33.68 -15.56
N ALA A 220 8.75 -33.68 -15.15
CA ALA A 220 9.89 -34.08 -15.99
C ALA A 220 10.05 -35.62 -16.08
N GLY A 221 9.07 -36.40 -15.60
CA GLY A 221 9.08 -37.87 -15.65
C GLY A 221 8.06 -38.50 -16.59
N MET A 222 7.30 -37.73 -17.33
CA MET A 222 6.51 -38.29 -18.43
C MET A 222 7.45 -38.50 -19.63
N ARG A 223 8.01 -39.72 -19.69
CA ARG A 223 8.72 -40.24 -20.82
C ARG A 223 7.95 -39.98 -22.11
N GLU A 224 8.61 -39.38 -23.08
CA GLU A 224 8.31 -39.48 -24.50
C GLU A 224 7.99 -40.94 -24.85
N VAL A 225 6.73 -41.29 -24.97
CA VAL A 225 6.33 -42.51 -25.67
C VAL A 225 6.45 -42.19 -27.15
N ARG A 226 7.60 -42.58 -27.72
CA ARG A 226 7.82 -42.57 -29.16
C ARG A 226 6.81 -43.50 -29.85
N GLY A 227 6.14 -42.91 -30.80
CA GLY A 227 5.90 -43.53 -32.10
C GLY A 227 4.79 -44.56 -32.20
N GLY A 228 3.67 -44.11 -32.70
CA GLY A 228 2.67 -44.94 -33.37
C GLY A 228 1.90 -44.08 -34.36
N ARG A 229 2.14 -44.25 -35.64
CA ARG A 229 1.41 -43.61 -36.75
C ARG A 229 -0.08 -44.03 -36.64
N GLY A 230 -0.99 -43.09 -36.70
CA GLY A 230 -2.38 -43.34 -36.83
C GLY A 230 -3.20 -42.06 -36.76
N GLY A 231 -3.73 -41.64 -37.92
CA GLY A 231 -4.53 -40.43 -38.06
C GLY A 231 -5.86 -40.56 -37.31
N GLY A 232 -6.37 -39.44 -36.82
CA GLY A 232 -7.68 -39.36 -36.18
C GLY A 232 -7.90 -38.00 -35.56
N SER A 233 -8.56 -37.13 -36.31
CA SER A 233 -9.15 -35.88 -35.83
C SER A 233 -10.02 -36.13 -34.60
N CYS A 234 -9.74 -35.45 -33.49
CA CYS A 234 -10.73 -35.24 -32.45
C CYS A 234 -10.54 -33.93 -31.75
N ARG A 235 -11.32 -32.93 -32.15
CA ARG A 235 -11.56 -31.69 -31.41
C ARG A 235 -12.35 -32.04 -30.16
N ARG A 236 -11.80 -31.81 -28.96
CA ARG A 236 -12.61 -31.74 -27.73
C ARG A 236 -12.31 -30.43 -26.98
N HIS A 237 -13.40 -29.68 -26.87
CA HIS A 237 -13.53 -28.53 -25.98
C HIS A 237 -13.36 -28.98 -24.52
N ALA A 238 -12.42 -28.44 -23.82
CA ALA A 238 -12.37 -28.51 -22.36
C ALA A 238 -13.18 -27.34 -21.78
N ARG A 239 -14.40 -27.63 -21.34
CA ARG A 239 -15.15 -26.73 -20.44
C ARG A 239 -14.64 -26.90 -19.03
N LEU A 240 -14.10 -25.87 -18.44
CA LEU A 240 -13.88 -25.75 -16.99
C LEU A 240 -15.23 -25.41 -16.34
N THR A 241 -15.84 -26.35 -15.68
CA THR A 241 -16.96 -26.14 -14.76
C THR A 241 -16.39 -25.76 -13.39
N LEU A 242 -16.67 -24.55 -12.98
CA LEU A 242 -16.49 -24.12 -11.58
C LEU A 242 -17.70 -24.68 -10.80
N ALA A 243 -17.45 -25.62 -9.90
CA ALA A 243 -18.42 -26.05 -8.92
C ALA A 243 -18.49 -25.02 -7.78
N SER A 244 -19.66 -24.40 -7.64
CA SER A 244 -20.08 -23.69 -6.45
C SER A 244 -20.54 -24.71 -5.41
N GLY A 245 -19.97 -24.68 -4.21
CA GLY A 245 -20.39 -25.46 -3.05
C GLY A 245 -20.41 -24.56 -1.81
N ALA A 246 -21.60 -24.49 -1.25
CA ALA A 246 -22.10 -23.99 0.03
C ALA A 246 -21.13 -23.40 1.05
#